data_d487fbd5601fe1cbbe11b90d23378568
#
_entry.id   d487fbd5601fe1cbbe11b90d23378568
#
_cell.length_a   1.000
_cell.length_b   1.000
_cell.length_c   1.000
_cell.angle_alpha   90.00
_cell.angle_beta   90.00
_cell.angle_gamma   90.00
#
_symmetry.space_group_name_H-M   'P 1'
#
loop_
_entity.id
_entity.type
_entity.pdbx_description
1 polymer ?
#
loop_
_entity_poly.entity_id
_entity_poly.type
_entity_poly.pdbx_seq_one_letter_code
_entity_poly.pdbx_strand_id
1 'polypeptide(L)'
;MTSIRTRRFLQTSGLFVAGLVLAACGKKDDAPAPAPVPATESASVAAAPPPPARVYVVGTDAAYAPFESQNEKGEIVGFDIEVVSAIAQKAGFEVKFVNTPWEGIFNTLAQGDRDLVVSAVTITDERKQTMDFSAPYFDAYQLIAVKADSKISKFADLKKLKVGVQNGTTGDEVVTKLQGKSSTNVKRFESTPLALKELEAGGVEAVVADNGVIVNYVANNSGSAFKTVADPSFAPEQYGIAFKKGNTELQEKVNQGLAAIRADGTYDTLYKKYFGEAPAAPAAAASAASN
;
A
#
# COMPACT_ATOMS: atom_id res chain seq x y z
N MET A 1 -45.78 24.95 -8.18
CA MET A 1 -46.99 24.14 -8.40
C MET A 1 -46.59 22.66 -8.26
N THR A 2 -47.08 22.09 -7.17
CA THR A 2 -47.62 20.73 -6.98
C THR A 2 -46.61 19.60 -7.05
N SER A 3 -46.41 18.66 -6.12
CA SER A 3 -47.26 18.16 -4.99
C SER A 3 -46.44 17.19 -4.14
N ILE A 4 -46.58 17.33 -2.83
CA ILE A 4 -46.12 16.43 -1.78
C ILE A 4 -46.97 15.14 -1.80
N ARG A 5 -46.37 13.96 -1.63
CA ARG A 5 -47.08 12.77 -1.18
C ARG A 5 -46.33 12.05 -0.08
N THR A 6 -46.80 12.34 1.12
CA THR A 6 -46.61 11.59 2.37
C THR A 6 -47.39 10.26 2.29
N ARG A 7 -46.81 9.15 2.66
CA ARG A 7 -47.54 7.92 3.05
C ARG A 7 -47.11 7.48 4.45
N ARG A 8 -48.03 7.68 5.37
CA ARG A 8 -48.11 7.03 6.68
C ARG A 8 -48.73 5.62 6.50
N PHE A 9 -48.22 4.62 7.22
CA PHE A 9 -48.96 3.41 7.60
C PHE A 9 -48.48 3.01 8.99
N LEU A 10 -49.33 3.11 9.82
CA LEU A 10 -50.17 2.48 10.81
C LEU A 10 -49.52 1.31 11.57
N GLN A 11 -49.50 1.56 12.90
CA GLN A 11 -49.32 0.57 13.97
C GLN A 11 -50.54 -0.34 14.04
N THR A 12 -50.32 -1.62 14.36
CA THR A 12 -51.35 -2.48 15.00
C THR A 12 -50.71 -3.20 16.17
N SER A 13 -51.24 -2.87 17.32
CA SER A 13 -51.12 -3.57 18.61
C SER A 13 -51.96 -4.84 18.59
N GLY A 14 -51.51 -5.90 19.25
CA GLY A 14 -52.28 -7.09 19.51
C GLY A 14 -51.89 -7.71 20.86
N LEU A 15 -52.86 -7.74 21.72
CA LEU A 15 -52.86 -7.94 23.16
C LEU A 15 -53.03 -9.42 23.55
N PHE A 16 -52.45 -9.81 24.72
CA PHE A 16 -52.85 -10.77 25.75
C PHE A 16 -53.40 -12.14 25.38
N VAL A 17 -52.88 -13.20 26.07
CA VAL A 17 -53.68 -14.13 26.88
C VAL A 17 -52.83 -14.70 28.03
N ALA A 18 -53.36 -14.53 29.25
CA ALA A 18 -52.95 -15.19 30.49
C ALA A 18 -53.73 -16.52 30.66
N GLY A 19 -53.08 -17.53 31.15
CA GLY A 19 -53.68 -18.82 31.44
C GLY A 19 -53.17 -19.48 32.71
N LEU A 20 -54.03 -19.67 33.57
CA LEU A 20 -54.21 -19.99 34.96
C LEU A 20 -53.53 -21.28 35.45
N VAL A 21 -53.08 -21.24 36.71
CA VAL A 21 -52.62 -22.33 37.60
C VAL A 21 -53.76 -23.20 38.05
N LEU A 22 -53.57 -24.52 38.09
CA LEU A 22 -54.34 -25.43 38.90
C LEU A 22 -53.42 -26.45 39.56
N ALA A 23 -53.39 -26.38 40.91
CA ALA A 23 -52.77 -27.33 41.78
C ALA A 23 -53.75 -28.52 42.03
N ALA A 24 -53.21 -29.72 41.98
CA ALA A 24 -53.92 -30.89 42.55
C ALA A 24 -52.88 -31.78 43.24
N CYS A 25 -53.11 -31.93 44.56
CA CYS A 25 -52.46 -32.91 45.44
C CYS A 25 -52.98 -34.32 45.15
N GLY A 26 -52.11 -35.35 45.22
CA GLY A 26 -52.61 -36.74 45.37
C GLY A 26 -51.53 -37.82 45.26
N LYS A 27 -51.25 -38.40 46.44
CA LYS A 27 -50.79 -39.77 46.76
C LYS A 27 -49.40 -40.27 46.28
N LYS A 28 -48.67 -40.67 47.32
CA LYS A 28 -47.48 -41.57 47.24
C LYS A 28 -47.94 -42.96 46.81
N ASP A 29 -47.24 -43.52 45.82
CA ASP A 29 -47.10 -44.98 45.67
C ASP A 29 -45.63 -45.24 45.24
N ASP A 30 -45.12 -46.33 45.82
CA ASP A 30 -43.71 -46.76 45.68
C ASP A 30 -43.34 -47.02 44.20
N ALA A 31 -42.26 -46.38 43.73
CA ALA A 31 -41.69 -46.66 42.44
C ALA A 31 -40.42 -47.47 42.57
N PRO A 32 -40.21 -48.49 41.71
CA PRO A 32 -38.97 -49.27 41.66
C PRO A 32 -37.80 -48.43 41.11
N ALA A 33 -36.58 -48.80 41.56
CA ALA A 33 -35.31 -48.10 41.20
C ALA A 33 -35.14 -47.89 39.71
N PRO A 34 -34.65 -46.72 39.28
CA PRO A 34 -34.41 -46.45 37.89
C PRO A 34 -33.22 -47.28 37.36
N ALA A 35 -33.39 -47.87 36.18
CA ALA A 35 -32.35 -48.52 35.40
C ALA A 35 -31.27 -47.51 34.95
N PRO A 36 -30.00 -47.96 34.80
CA PRO A 36 -28.93 -47.07 34.41
C PRO A 36 -29.19 -46.53 32.98
N VAL A 37 -29.29 -45.21 32.89
CA VAL A 37 -29.34 -44.48 31.60
C VAL A 37 -28.04 -44.68 30.86
N PRO A 38 -28.06 -45.04 29.57
CA PRO A 38 -26.84 -45.12 28.79
C PRO A 38 -26.19 -43.72 28.70
N ALA A 39 -24.89 -43.67 28.94
CA ALA A 39 -24.09 -42.46 28.79
C ALA A 39 -24.26 -41.94 27.35
N THR A 40 -24.86 -40.75 27.26
CA THR A 40 -24.90 -40.02 25.97
C THR A 40 -23.48 -39.71 25.58
N GLU A 41 -22.94 -40.37 24.56
CA GLU A 41 -21.71 -39.97 23.91
C GLU A 41 -21.85 -38.50 23.50
N SER A 42 -21.01 -37.65 24.10
CA SER A 42 -20.82 -36.28 23.63
C SER A 42 -20.33 -36.32 22.18
N ALA A 43 -21.25 -36.13 21.26
CA ALA A 43 -20.89 -35.88 19.88
C ALA A 43 -19.93 -34.68 19.84
N SER A 44 -18.68 -34.96 19.54
CA SER A 44 -17.71 -33.93 19.22
C SER A 44 -18.24 -33.10 18.03
N VAL A 45 -18.72 -31.90 18.33
CA VAL A 45 -19.09 -30.94 17.29
C VAL A 45 -17.80 -30.62 16.52
N ALA A 46 -17.65 -31.22 15.35
CA ALA A 46 -16.58 -30.87 14.44
C ALA A 46 -16.68 -29.35 14.20
N ALA A 47 -15.61 -28.62 14.54
CA ALA A 47 -15.54 -27.19 14.29
C ALA A 47 -15.80 -26.96 12.80
N ALA A 48 -16.69 -26.03 12.49
CA ALA A 48 -16.95 -25.62 11.12
C ALA A 48 -15.62 -25.18 10.49
N PRO A 49 -15.36 -25.49 9.21
CA PRO A 49 -14.14 -25.04 8.55
C PRO A 49 -14.05 -23.49 8.67
N PRO A 50 -12.85 -22.95 8.90
CA PRO A 50 -12.68 -21.51 8.98
C PRO A 50 -13.23 -20.86 7.69
N PRO A 51 -13.82 -19.66 7.78
CA PRO A 51 -14.30 -18.96 6.61
C PRO A 51 -13.14 -18.74 5.63
N PRO A 52 -13.39 -18.75 4.31
CA PRO A 52 -12.35 -18.54 3.33
C PRO A 52 -11.63 -17.21 3.60
N ALA A 53 -10.30 -17.20 3.48
CA ALA A 53 -9.49 -16.02 3.69
C ALA A 53 -9.97 -14.91 2.73
N ARG A 54 -10.16 -13.69 3.27
CA ARG A 54 -10.55 -12.54 2.45
C ARG A 54 -9.42 -12.21 1.48
N VAL A 55 -9.74 -12.10 0.20
CA VAL A 55 -8.81 -11.62 -0.84
C VAL A 55 -8.91 -10.10 -0.93
N TYR A 56 -7.81 -9.41 -0.66
CA TYR A 56 -7.73 -7.95 -0.79
C TYR A 56 -7.20 -7.54 -2.16
N VAL A 57 -7.82 -6.53 -2.78
CA VAL A 57 -7.41 -6.01 -4.08
C VAL A 57 -6.37 -4.90 -3.90
N VAL A 58 -5.19 -5.11 -4.45
CA VAL A 58 -4.03 -4.22 -4.35
C VAL A 58 -3.85 -3.44 -5.65
N GLY A 59 -3.89 -2.10 -5.58
CA GLY A 59 -3.53 -1.24 -6.70
C GLY A 59 -2.02 -1.00 -6.76
N THR A 60 -1.45 -1.04 -7.96
CA THR A 60 -0.03 -0.76 -8.21
C THR A 60 0.14 -0.26 -9.63
N ASP A 61 0.97 0.75 -9.87
CA ASP A 61 1.32 1.22 -11.23
C ASP A 61 2.53 0.44 -11.74
N ALA A 62 2.25 -0.68 -12.43
CA ALA A 62 3.26 -1.65 -12.82
C ALA A 62 4.18 -1.14 -13.97
N ALA A 63 4.70 0.08 -13.82
CA ALA A 63 5.65 0.76 -14.69
C ALA A 63 6.80 1.43 -13.91
N TYR A 64 7.14 0.92 -12.71
CA TYR A 64 8.09 1.56 -11.80
C TYR A 64 9.15 0.57 -11.26
N ALA A 65 9.83 -0.16 -12.18
CA ALA A 65 10.89 -1.10 -11.79
C ALA A 65 12.02 -0.41 -11.00
N PRO A 66 12.57 -1.07 -9.97
CA PRO A 66 12.42 -2.48 -9.58
C PRO A 66 11.28 -2.73 -8.56
N PHE A 67 10.49 -1.69 -8.18
CA PHE A 67 9.44 -1.81 -7.19
C PHE A 67 8.24 -2.59 -7.75
N GLU A 68 7.72 -2.18 -8.90
CA GLU A 68 6.65 -2.85 -9.63
C GLU A 68 6.80 -2.68 -11.15
N SER A 69 6.59 -3.77 -11.86
CA SER A 69 6.61 -3.79 -13.33
C SER A 69 5.85 -4.98 -13.87
N GLN A 70 5.55 -4.96 -15.15
CA GLN A 70 5.07 -6.14 -15.84
C GLN A 70 6.25 -6.89 -16.48
N ASN A 71 6.31 -8.21 -16.26
CA ASN A 71 7.25 -9.06 -16.97
C ASN A 71 6.75 -9.36 -18.40
N GLU A 72 7.54 -10.12 -19.18
CA GLU A 72 7.21 -10.50 -20.57
C GLU A 72 5.89 -11.28 -20.71
N LYS A 73 5.43 -11.92 -19.61
CA LYS A 73 4.15 -12.64 -19.56
C LYS A 73 2.97 -11.75 -19.14
N GLY A 74 3.22 -10.46 -18.85
CA GLY A 74 2.23 -9.54 -18.33
C GLY A 74 1.92 -9.71 -16.84
N GLU A 75 2.71 -10.52 -16.11
CA GLU A 75 2.58 -10.69 -14.67
C GLU A 75 3.17 -9.48 -13.95
N ILE A 76 2.51 -9.03 -12.90
CA ILE A 76 2.99 -7.92 -12.06
C ILE A 76 4.04 -8.48 -11.09
N VAL A 77 5.24 -7.94 -11.14
CA VAL A 77 6.41 -8.38 -10.37
C VAL A 77 7.16 -7.18 -9.81
N GLY A 78 7.99 -7.39 -8.79
CA GLY A 78 8.83 -6.36 -8.21
C GLY A 78 8.94 -6.45 -6.69
N PHE A 79 9.74 -5.57 -6.13
CA PHE A 79 9.99 -5.53 -4.69
C PHE A 79 8.71 -5.31 -3.88
N ASP A 80 7.89 -4.33 -4.26
CA ASP A 80 6.63 -4.00 -3.60
C ASP A 80 5.66 -5.18 -3.62
N ILE A 81 5.63 -5.89 -4.75
CA ILE A 81 4.76 -7.06 -4.94
C ILE A 81 5.16 -8.20 -4.00
N GLU A 82 6.46 -8.47 -3.91
CA GLU A 82 6.96 -9.54 -3.04
C GLU A 82 6.87 -9.18 -1.56
N VAL A 83 7.11 -7.90 -1.20
CA VAL A 83 6.93 -7.42 0.18
C VAL A 83 5.48 -7.57 0.63
N VAL A 84 4.50 -7.09 -0.18
CA VAL A 84 3.09 -7.20 0.18
C VAL A 84 2.61 -8.65 0.19
N SER A 85 3.11 -9.49 -0.71
CA SER A 85 2.81 -10.93 -0.71
C SER A 85 3.32 -11.63 0.55
N ALA A 86 4.54 -11.31 0.99
CA ALA A 86 5.12 -11.84 2.22
C ALA A 86 4.36 -11.35 3.47
N ILE A 87 3.98 -10.08 3.50
CA ILE A 87 3.13 -9.49 4.54
C ILE A 87 1.80 -10.25 4.63
N ALA A 88 1.12 -10.43 3.49
CA ALA A 88 -0.17 -11.09 3.42
C ALA A 88 -0.09 -12.55 3.94
N GLN A 89 0.95 -13.28 3.55
CA GLN A 89 1.21 -14.63 4.04
C GLN A 89 1.39 -14.67 5.56
N LYS A 90 2.16 -13.73 6.14
CA LYS A 90 2.39 -13.66 7.59
C LYS A 90 1.14 -13.24 8.36
N ALA A 91 0.34 -12.35 7.80
CA ALA A 91 -0.87 -11.83 8.43
C ALA A 91 -2.13 -12.66 8.15
N GLY A 92 -2.02 -13.75 7.37
CA GLY A 92 -3.10 -14.71 7.13
C GLY A 92 -4.22 -14.18 6.23
N PHE A 93 -3.88 -13.41 5.19
CA PHE A 93 -4.83 -12.97 4.17
C PHE A 93 -4.27 -13.17 2.75
N GLU A 94 -5.14 -13.11 1.76
CA GLU A 94 -4.75 -13.22 0.35
C GLU A 94 -4.79 -11.86 -0.34
N VAL A 95 -3.98 -11.68 -1.38
CA VAL A 95 -3.94 -10.46 -2.19
C VAL A 95 -4.05 -10.75 -3.67
N LYS A 96 -4.69 -9.83 -4.39
CA LYS A 96 -4.75 -9.80 -5.84
C LYS A 96 -4.23 -8.45 -6.33
N PHE A 97 -3.10 -8.44 -7.01
CA PHE A 97 -2.55 -7.23 -7.61
C PHE A 97 -3.28 -6.87 -8.91
N VAL A 98 -3.54 -5.58 -9.08
CA VAL A 98 -4.21 -5.03 -10.26
C VAL A 98 -3.41 -3.82 -10.74
N ASN A 99 -2.92 -3.90 -11.98
CA ASN A 99 -2.27 -2.75 -12.59
C ASN A 99 -3.25 -1.57 -12.67
N THR A 100 -2.85 -0.48 -12.07
CA THR A 100 -3.69 0.71 -11.90
C THR A 100 -2.79 1.92 -12.16
N PRO A 101 -3.03 2.69 -13.23
CA PRO A 101 -2.20 3.84 -13.56
C PRO A 101 -2.08 4.82 -12.39
N TRP A 102 -0.89 5.39 -12.22
CA TRP A 102 -0.59 6.36 -11.15
C TRP A 102 -1.60 7.50 -11.10
N GLU A 103 -1.94 8.03 -12.28
CA GLU A 103 -3.02 9.01 -12.38
C GLU A 103 -4.35 8.36 -12.01
N GLY A 104 -4.87 8.75 -10.87
CA GLY A 104 -6.13 8.23 -10.34
C GLY A 104 -6.02 7.03 -9.40
N ILE A 105 -4.83 6.45 -9.16
CA ILE A 105 -4.65 5.31 -8.25
C ILE A 105 -5.23 5.58 -6.85
N PHE A 106 -5.04 6.78 -6.31
CA PHE A 106 -5.59 7.17 -5.01
C PHE A 106 -7.11 7.35 -5.02
N ASN A 107 -7.70 7.69 -6.18
CA ASN A 107 -9.15 7.75 -6.33
C ASN A 107 -9.77 6.36 -6.21
N THR A 108 -9.12 5.32 -6.79
CA THR A 108 -9.60 3.93 -6.66
C THR A 108 -9.56 3.46 -5.22
N LEU A 109 -8.58 3.90 -4.44
CA LEU A 109 -8.49 3.64 -3.01
C LEU A 109 -9.61 4.35 -2.22
N ALA A 110 -9.85 5.64 -2.51
CA ALA A 110 -10.89 6.41 -1.86
C ALA A 110 -12.31 5.86 -2.13
N GLN A 111 -12.55 5.38 -3.36
CA GLN A 111 -13.82 4.78 -3.78
C GLN A 111 -14.01 3.36 -3.23
N GLY A 112 -12.93 2.67 -2.86
CA GLY A 112 -12.95 1.29 -2.37
C GLY A 112 -12.85 0.23 -3.47
N ASP A 113 -12.48 0.64 -4.69
CA ASP A 113 -12.17 -0.28 -5.80
C ASP A 113 -10.85 -1.02 -5.57
N ARG A 114 -10.01 -0.46 -4.71
CA ARG A 114 -8.79 -1.07 -4.17
C ARG A 114 -8.87 -1.03 -2.65
N ASP A 115 -8.49 -2.13 -2.01
CA ASP A 115 -8.41 -2.21 -0.54
C ASP A 115 -7.16 -1.52 0.00
N LEU A 116 -6.06 -1.61 -0.76
CA LEU A 116 -4.79 -0.94 -0.48
C LEU A 116 -4.03 -0.62 -1.78
N VAL A 117 -3.06 0.27 -1.68
CA VAL A 117 -2.15 0.64 -2.77
C VAL A 117 -0.71 0.46 -2.30
N VAL A 118 0.08 -0.28 -3.10
CA VAL A 118 1.54 -0.34 -3.01
C VAL A 118 2.10 0.04 -4.38
N SER A 119 2.87 1.11 -4.45
CA SER A 119 3.44 1.63 -5.70
C SER A 119 4.50 2.69 -5.39
N ALA A 120 5.50 2.31 -4.61
CA ALA A 120 6.56 3.20 -4.13
C ALA A 120 6.00 4.54 -3.59
N VAL A 121 4.88 4.48 -2.84
CA VAL A 121 4.14 5.68 -2.44
C VAL A 121 4.83 6.39 -1.30
N THR A 122 5.44 7.55 -1.58
CA THR A 122 6.02 8.41 -0.54
C THR A 122 4.95 8.86 0.45
N ILE A 123 5.23 8.68 1.72
CA ILE A 123 4.43 9.18 2.83
C ILE A 123 4.64 10.70 2.93
N THR A 124 3.64 11.50 2.56
CA THR A 124 3.67 12.95 2.71
C THR A 124 2.54 13.45 3.62
N ASP A 125 2.71 14.63 4.22
CA ASP A 125 1.67 15.21 5.06
C ASP A 125 0.42 15.57 4.27
N GLU A 126 0.56 15.91 2.98
CA GLU A 126 -0.57 16.15 2.09
C GLU A 126 -1.36 14.84 1.87
N ARG A 127 -0.69 13.75 1.52
CA ARG A 127 -1.31 12.44 1.30
C ARG A 127 -1.98 11.90 2.56
N LYS A 128 -1.38 12.10 3.74
CA LYS A 128 -1.97 11.73 5.03
C LYS A 128 -3.31 12.41 5.33
N GLN A 129 -3.64 13.51 4.69
CA GLN A 129 -4.94 14.16 4.87
C GLN A 129 -6.08 13.31 4.27
N THR A 130 -5.81 12.58 3.19
CA THR A 130 -6.83 11.84 2.42
C THR A 130 -6.73 10.32 2.54
N MET A 131 -5.60 9.78 3.00
CA MET A 131 -5.37 8.34 3.15
C MET A 131 -4.53 8.05 4.39
N ASP A 132 -4.52 6.80 4.83
CA ASP A 132 -3.64 6.31 5.89
C ASP A 132 -2.52 5.47 5.29
N PHE A 133 -1.43 5.31 6.03
CA PHE A 133 -0.24 4.58 5.59
C PHE A 133 0.17 3.53 6.61
N SER A 134 0.80 2.47 6.14
CA SER A 134 1.55 1.56 6.99
C SER A 134 2.73 2.26 7.68
N ALA A 135 3.39 1.57 8.58
CA ALA A 135 4.78 1.90 8.93
C ALA A 135 5.63 1.96 7.66
N PRO A 136 6.64 2.84 7.59
CA PRO A 136 7.52 2.92 6.42
C PRO A 136 8.17 1.57 6.12
N TYR A 137 8.23 1.20 4.83
CA TYR A 137 8.90 -0.05 4.43
C TYR A 137 10.16 0.18 3.60
N PHE A 138 10.37 1.36 3.01
CA PHE A 138 11.54 1.67 2.20
C PHE A 138 11.95 3.13 2.39
N ASP A 139 13.28 3.41 2.41
CA ASP A 139 13.83 4.76 2.46
C ASP A 139 14.29 5.15 1.05
N ALA A 140 13.83 6.31 0.57
CA ALA A 140 14.09 6.82 -0.76
C ALA A 140 14.58 8.28 -0.73
N TYR A 141 14.99 8.75 -1.86
CA TYR A 141 15.29 10.17 -2.13
C TYR A 141 15.20 10.43 -3.63
N GLN A 142 15.04 11.69 -4.02
CA GLN A 142 15.02 12.07 -5.42
C GLN A 142 16.43 12.01 -6.02
N LEU A 143 16.52 11.56 -7.27
CA LEU A 143 17.76 11.49 -8.04
C LEU A 143 17.55 12.10 -9.42
N ILE A 144 18.58 12.65 -9.99
CA ILE A 144 18.54 13.25 -11.32
C ILE A 144 19.22 12.31 -12.31
N ALA A 145 18.53 11.93 -13.38
CA ALA A 145 19.12 11.29 -14.55
C ALA A 145 19.40 12.33 -15.63
N VAL A 146 20.59 12.27 -16.20
CA VAL A 146 21.03 13.14 -17.29
C VAL A 146 21.86 12.36 -18.31
N LYS A 147 22.04 12.89 -19.53
CA LYS A 147 23.01 12.32 -20.48
C LYS A 147 24.43 12.39 -19.92
N ALA A 148 25.29 11.43 -20.24
CA ALA A 148 26.64 11.33 -19.69
C ALA A 148 27.52 12.56 -19.96
N ASP A 149 27.34 13.21 -21.10
CA ASP A 149 28.06 14.43 -21.50
C ASP A 149 27.46 15.72 -20.89
N SER A 150 26.33 15.62 -20.20
CA SER A 150 25.66 16.76 -19.56
C SER A 150 26.57 17.47 -18.56
N LYS A 151 26.45 18.80 -18.49
CA LYS A 151 27.17 19.65 -17.51
C LYS A 151 26.37 19.85 -16.21
N ILE A 152 25.17 19.29 -16.13
CA ILE A 152 24.34 19.35 -14.91
C ILE A 152 25.07 18.60 -13.79
N SER A 153 25.23 19.25 -12.65
CA SER A 153 25.97 18.75 -11.49
C SER A 153 25.20 18.86 -10.16
N LYS A 154 24.10 19.60 -10.14
CA LYS A 154 23.26 19.82 -8.96
C LYS A 154 21.83 20.15 -9.36
N PHE A 155 20.91 20.01 -8.41
CA PHE A 155 19.48 20.26 -8.63
C PHE A 155 19.18 21.70 -9.08
N ALA A 156 19.88 22.69 -8.52
CA ALA A 156 19.69 24.09 -8.88
C ALA A 156 19.97 24.39 -10.37
N ASP A 157 20.79 23.58 -11.04
CA ASP A 157 21.09 23.74 -12.47
C ASP A 157 19.85 23.53 -13.34
N LEU A 158 18.84 22.80 -12.83
CA LEU A 158 17.60 22.48 -13.54
C LEU A 158 16.64 23.67 -13.66
N LYS A 159 16.91 24.81 -13.02
CA LYS A 159 15.94 25.92 -12.84
C LYS A 159 15.32 26.43 -14.15
N LYS A 160 16.04 26.34 -15.27
CA LYS A 160 15.58 26.84 -16.59
C LYS A 160 15.57 25.78 -17.67
N LEU A 161 15.89 24.53 -17.33
CA LEU A 161 16.02 23.42 -18.25
C LEU A 161 14.67 22.68 -18.39
N LYS A 162 14.47 21.98 -19.49
CA LYS A 162 13.34 21.07 -19.63
C LYS A 162 13.60 19.82 -18.80
N VAL A 163 12.76 19.59 -17.81
CA VAL A 163 12.90 18.47 -16.87
C VAL A 163 11.68 17.57 -16.99
N GLY A 164 11.93 16.28 -17.25
CA GLY A 164 10.91 15.24 -17.24
C GLY A 164 10.61 14.76 -15.82
N VAL A 165 9.35 14.59 -15.49
CA VAL A 165 8.84 14.03 -14.23
C VAL A 165 7.60 13.18 -14.50
N GLN A 166 7.30 12.22 -13.65
CA GLN A 166 5.98 11.61 -13.66
C GLN A 166 4.99 12.54 -12.95
N ASN A 167 3.83 12.77 -13.57
CA ASN A 167 2.81 13.71 -13.06
C ASN A 167 2.34 13.34 -11.66
N GLY A 168 2.28 14.33 -10.74
CA GLY A 168 1.74 14.15 -9.39
C GLY A 168 2.60 13.30 -8.43
N THR A 169 3.90 13.12 -8.74
CA THR A 169 4.88 12.51 -7.84
C THR A 169 5.60 13.56 -7.01
N THR A 170 6.33 13.13 -5.97
CA THR A 170 7.23 14.03 -5.21
C THR A 170 8.34 14.60 -6.08
N GLY A 171 8.79 13.87 -7.10
CA GLY A 171 9.69 14.38 -8.13
C GLY A 171 9.10 15.55 -8.93
N ASP A 172 7.83 15.48 -9.31
CA ASP A 172 7.11 16.62 -9.93
C ASP A 172 7.02 17.81 -8.96
N GLU A 173 6.70 17.56 -7.70
CA GLU A 173 6.57 18.60 -6.69
C GLU A 173 7.87 19.39 -6.50
N VAL A 174 9.02 18.71 -6.35
CA VAL A 174 10.30 19.39 -6.12
C VAL A 174 10.74 20.17 -7.36
N VAL A 175 10.57 19.64 -8.57
CA VAL A 175 10.88 20.37 -9.81
C VAL A 175 9.94 21.55 -10.01
N THR A 176 8.65 21.38 -9.74
CA THR A 176 7.66 22.46 -9.78
C THR A 176 7.98 23.57 -8.78
N LYS A 177 8.44 23.21 -7.57
CA LYS A 177 8.88 24.19 -6.57
C LYS A 177 10.11 24.95 -7.03
N LEU A 178 11.07 24.30 -7.68
CA LEU A 178 12.28 24.93 -8.21
C LEU A 178 11.99 25.92 -9.34
N GLN A 179 11.13 25.51 -10.28
CA GLN A 179 10.88 26.27 -11.52
C GLN A 179 9.67 27.19 -11.45
N GLY A 180 8.78 27.01 -10.48
CA GLY A 180 7.50 27.69 -10.36
C GLY A 180 6.34 26.96 -11.04
N LYS A 181 5.15 27.08 -10.47
CA LYS A 181 3.93 26.36 -10.91
C LYS A 181 3.52 26.60 -12.36
N SER A 182 3.87 27.78 -12.92
CA SER A 182 3.57 28.16 -14.31
C SER A 182 4.67 27.77 -15.31
N SER A 183 5.74 27.11 -14.87
CA SER A 183 6.84 26.72 -15.77
C SER A 183 6.37 25.72 -16.82
N THR A 184 6.58 26.05 -18.08
CA THR A 184 6.35 25.15 -19.21
C THR A 184 7.54 24.18 -19.44
N ASN A 185 8.62 24.33 -18.69
CA ASN A 185 9.79 23.47 -18.75
C ASN A 185 9.66 22.22 -17.86
N VAL A 186 8.73 22.18 -16.93
CA VAL A 186 8.35 20.94 -16.24
C VAL A 186 7.52 20.10 -17.21
N LYS A 187 8.13 19.04 -17.73
CA LYS A 187 7.50 18.11 -18.69
C LYS A 187 6.95 16.91 -17.93
N ARG A 188 5.63 16.83 -17.85
CA ARG A 188 4.92 15.78 -17.11
C ARG A 188 4.56 14.63 -18.01
N PHE A 189 4.87 13.43 -17.58
CA PHE A 189 4.60 12.17 -18.26
C PHE A 189 3.70 11.28 -17.42
N GLU A 190 3.00 10.36 -18.04
CA GLU A 190 2.18 9.36 -17.35
C GLU A 190 3.03 8.40 -16.50
N SER A 191 4.27 8.14 -16.93
CA SER A 191 5.18 7.25 -16.21
C SER A 191 6.63 7.73 -16.26
N THR A 192 7.42 7.33 -15.27
CA THR A 192 8.87 7.62 -15.24
C THR A 192 9.62 7.02 -16.44
N PRO A 193 9.34 5.79 -16.92
CA PRO A 193 9.97 5.28 -18.15
C PRO A 193 9.73 6.15 -19.39
N LEU A 194 8.56 6.78 -19.53
CA LEU A 194 8.29 7.69 -20.63
C LEU A 194 9.14 8.98 -20.52
N ALA A 195 9.29 9.52 -19.30
CA ALA A 195 10.17 10.65 -19.06
C ALA A 195 11.64 10.31 -19.40
N LEU A 196 12.10 9.12 -19.06
CA LEU A 196 13.47 8.65 -19.35
C LEU A 196 13.69 8.41 -20.84
N LYS A 197 12.70 7.90 -21.57
CA LYS A 197 12.75 7.80 -23.04
C LYS A 197 12.83 9.19 -23.70
N GLU A 198 12.13 10.17 -23.16
CA GLU A 198 12.20 11.55 -23.65
C GLU A 198 13.58 12.18 -23.36
N LEU A 199 14.23 11.82 -22.25
CA LEU A 199 15.63 12.17 -21.99
C LEU A 199 16.57 11.54 -23.03
N GLU A 200 16.37 10.28 -23.36
CA GLU A 200 17.13 9.58 -24.40
C GLU A 200 16.98 10.25 -25.76
N ALA A 201 15.75 10.59 -26.13
CA ALA A 201 15.44 11.31 -27.38
C ALA A 201 15.95 12.75 -27.40
N GLY A 202 16.28 13.34 -26.25
CA GLY A 202 16.74 14.72 -26.12
C GLY A 202 15.62 15.76 -26.04
N GLY A 203 14.40 15.35 -25.83
CA GLY A 203 13.27 16.24 -25.63
C GLY A 203 13.25 16.91 -24.26
N VAL A 204 13.89 16.27 -23.25
CA VAL A 204 14.21 16.87 -21.95
C VAL A 204 15.72 16.77 -21.66
N GLU A 205 16.22 17.59 -20.76
CA GLU A 205 17.66 17.69 -20.42
C GLU A 205 17.99 16.92 -19.15
N ALA A 206 16.98 16.63 -18.33
CA ALA A 206 17.08 15.86 -17.11
C ALA A 206 15.75 15.17 -16.80
N VAL A 207 15.79 14.10 -16.01
CA VAL A 207 14.63 13.49 -15.38
C VAL A 207 14.86 13.46 -13.87
N VAL A 208 13.85 13.79 -13.08
CA VAL A 208 13.87 13.67 -11.62
C VAL A 208 12.84 12.63 -11.21
N ALA A 209 13.31 11.61 -10.51
CA ALA A 209 12.50 10.54 -9.93
C ALA A 209 13.26 9.87 -8.78
N ASP A 210 12.64 8.89 -8.15
CA ASP A 210 13.21 8.19 -7.00
C ASP A 210 14.50 7.42 -7.37
N ASN A 211 15.43 7.42 -6.44
CA ASN A 211 16.77 6.85 -6.63
C ASN A 211 16.73 5.39 -7.07
N GLY A 212 15.88 4.55 -6.48
CA GLY A 212 15.78 3.13 -6.83
C GLY A 212 15.44 2.93 -8.32
N VAL A 213 14.52 3.72 -8.85
CA VAL A 213 14.09 3.64 -10.26
C VAL A 213 15.15 4.18 -11.22
N ILE A 214 15.72 5.34 -10.90
CA ILE A 214 16.76 5.93 -11.74
C ILE A 214 17.99 5.03 -11.82
N VAL A 215 18.47 4.51 -10.67
CA VAL A 215 19.63 3.60 -10.64
C VAL A 215 19.33 2.31 -11.43
N ASN A 216 18.16 1.72 -11.23
CA ASN A 216 17.74 0.53 -11.96
C ASN A 216 17.69 0.78 -13.48
N TYR A 217 17.09 1.89 -13.90
CA TYR A 217 17.02 2.23 -15.32
C TYR A 217 18.38 2.40 -15.94
N VAL A 218 19.27 3.18 -15.31
CA VAL A 218 20.63 3.42 -15.82
C VAL A 218 21.44 2.11 -15.90
N ALA A 219 21.32 1.23 -14.90
CA ALA A 219 22.01 -0.05 -14.90
C ALA A 219 21.54 -0.98 -16.04
N ASN A 220 20.23 -0.99 -16.33
CA ASN A 220 19.64 -1.87 -17.34
C ASN A 220 19.68 -1.28 -18.76
N ASN A 221 20.01 0.01 -18.91
CA ASN A 221 20.13 0.70 -20.20
C ASN A 221 21.57 1.24 -20.41
N SER A 222 22.56 0.45 -20.03
CA SER A 222 24.00 0.82 -20.08
C SER A 222 24.52 1.12 -21.49
N GLY A 223 23.79 0.74 -22.55
CA GLY A 223 24.04 1.18 -23.92
C GLY A 223 23.68 2.66 -24.17
N SER A 224 22.86 3.24 -23.31
CA SER A 224 22.49 4.67 -23.31
C SER A 224 23.46 5.41 -22.38
N ALA A 225 24.14 6.42 -22.90
CA ALA A 225 25.14 7.18 -22.16
C ALA A 225 24.46 8.11 -21.12
N PHE A 226 23.96 7.54 -20.02
CA PHE A 226 23.38 8.28 -18.90
C PHE A 226 24.30 8.30 -17.69
N LYS A 227 24.14 9.31 -16.86
CA LYS A 227 24.70 9.38 -15.51
C LYS A 227 23.64 9.89 -14.53
N THR A 228 23.85 9.60 -13.27
CA THR A 228 23.04 10.11 -12.16
C THR A 228 23.73 11.29 -11.48
N VAL A 229 22.94 12.23 -10.99
CA VAL A 229 23.40 13.36 -10.17
C VAL A 229 22.60 13.35 -8.88
N ALA A 230 23.29 13.12 -7.77
CA ALA A 230 22.72 13.25 -6.42
C ALA A 230 22.88 14.71 -5.95
N ASP A 231 21.91 15.20 -5.19
CA ASP A 231 21.97 16.54 -4.61
C ASP A 231 21.50 16.49 -3.16
N PRO A 232 22.28 17.03 -2.20
CA PRO A 232 21.94 16.99 -0.78
C PRO A 232 20.73 17.88 -0.40
N SER A 233 20.23 18.69 -1.33
CA SER A 233 19.00 19.47 -1.11
C SER A 233 17.71 18.63 -1.23
N PHE A 234 17.78 17.42 -1.76
CA PHE A 234 16.66 16.50 -1.74
C PHE A 234 16.45 15.94 -0.34
N ALA A 235 15.23 16.11 0.17
CA ALA A 235 14.87 15.55 1.46
C ALA A 235 14.80 14.02 1.39
N PRO A 236 15.13 13.32 2.48
CA PRO A 236 14.82 11.89 2.61
C PRO A 236 13.31 11.65 2.50
N GLU A 237 12.95 10.56 1.83
CA GLU A 237 11.57 10.11 1.66
C GLU A 237 11.39 8.71 2.21
N GLN A 238 10.16 8.36 2.56
CA GLN A 238 9.82 7.02 3.03
C GLN A 238 8.58 6.52 2.30
N TYR A 239 8.62 5.27 1.82
CA TYR A 239 7.44 4.64 1.23
C TYR A 239 6.59 3.94 2.28
N GLY A 240 5.28 4.03 2.09
CA GLY A 240 4.28 3.33 2.87
C GLY A 240 3.23 2.67 1.97
N ILE A 241 2.64 1.60 2.47
CA ILE A 241 1.46 1.01 1.85
C ILE A 241 0.27 1.90 2.23
N ALA A 242 -0.49 2.35 1.23
CA ALA A 242 -1.59 3.29 1.44
C ALA A 242 -2.93 2.57 1.59
N PHE A 243 -3.78 3.10 2.47
CA PHE A 243 -5.11 2.59 2.77
C PHE A 243 -6.14 3.71 2.65
N LYS A 244 -7.39 3.34 2.38
CA LYS A 244 -8.51 4.25 2.55
C LYS A 244 -8.50 4.83 3.96
N LYS A 245 -8.72 6.14 4.07
CA LYS A 245 -8.74 6.85 5.35
C LYS A 245 -9.69 6.17 6.35
N GLY A 246 -9.18 5.86 7.55
CA GLY A 246 -9.92 5.21 8.62
C GLY A 246 -9.96 3.66 8.55
N ASN A 247 -9.30 3.02 7.59
CA ASN A 247 -9.22 1.55 7.52
C ASN A 247 -8.12 1.01 8.45
N THR A 248 -8.29 1.22 9.75
CA THR A 248 -7.29 0.86 10.76
C THR A 248 -7.10 -0.64 10.91
N GLU A 249 -8.14 -1.45 10.70
CA GLU A 249 -8.05 -2.92 10.82
C GLU A 249 -7.05 -3.51 9.81
N LEU A 250 -7.17 -3.13 8.53
CA LEU A 250 -6.25 -3.61 7.50
C LEU A 250 -4.84 -3.04 7.68
N GLN A 251 -4.74 -1.76 8.08
CA GLN A 251 -3.47 -1.11 8.39
C GLN A 251 -2.72 -1.85 9.51
N GLU A 252 -3.39 -2.21 10.58
CA GLU A 252 -2.79 -2.96 11.69
C GLU A 252 -2.34 -4.35 11.27
N LYS A 253 -3.14 -5.08 10.49
CA LYS A 253 -2.76 -6.39 9.93
C LYS A 253 -1.51 -6.29 9.07
N VAL A 254 -1.44 -5.30 8.20
CA VAL A 254 -0.28 -5.05 7.33
C VAL A 254 0.95 -4.68 8.17
N ASN A 255 0.81 -3.83 9.18
CA ASN A 255 1.92 -3.45 10.05
C ASN A 255 2.46 -4.64 10.87
N GLN A 256 1.58 -5.50 11.36
CA GLN A 256 1.99 -6.74 12.04
C GLN A 256 2.75 -7.68 11.09
N GLY A 257 2.25 -7.85 9.86
CA GLY A 257 2.91 -8.65 8.84
C GLY A 257 4.27 -8.07 8.44
N LEU A 258 4.37 -6.73 8.28
CA LEU A 258 5.63 -6.05 7.97
C LEU A 258 6.66 -6.23 9.10
N ALA A 259 6.24 -6.10 10.35
CA ALA A 259 7.10 -6.37 11.49
C ALA A 259 7.57 -7.82 11.53
N ALA A 260 6.71 -8.78 11.21
CA ALA A 260 7.03 -10.20 11.18
C ALA A 260 8.06 -10.54 10.09
N ILE A 261 7.91 -10.04 8.85
CA ILE A 261 8.88 -10.28 7.77
C ILE A 261 10.23 -9.61 8.01
N ARG A 262 10.26 -8.53 8.78
CA ARG A 262 11.51 -7.91 9.24
C ARG A 262 12.19 -8.76 10.31
N ALA A 263 11.43 -9.23 11.27
CA ALA A 263 11.95 -10.01 12.40
C ALA A 263 12.55 -11.36 11.98
N ASP A 264 12.01 -11.99 10.91
CA ASP A 264 12.48 -13.30 10.44
C ASP A 264 13.48 -13.22 9.26
N GLY A 265 13.90 -12.01 8.84
CA GLY A 265 14.87 -11.80 7.77
C GLY A 265 14.31 -11.95 6.35
N THR A 266 13.01 -12.17 6.19
CA THR A 266 12.36 -12.23 4.86
C THR A 266 12.52 -10.89 4.13
N TYR A 267 12.30 -9.79 4.84
CA TYR A 267 12.45 -8.43 4.27
C TYR A 267 13.88 -8.19 3.76
N ASP A 268 14.90 -8.54 4.53
CA ASP A 268 16.30 -8.36 4.17
C ASP A 268 16.68 -9.19 2.93
N THR A 269 16.13 -10.40 2.84
CA THR A 269 16.30 -11.27 1.66
C THR A 269 15.71 -10.62 0.40
N LEU A 270 14.50 -10.06 0.51
CA LEU A 270 13.85 -9.36 -0.60
C LEU A 270 14.62 -8.08 -0.97
N TYR A 271 15.01 -7.29 0.02
CA TYR A 271 15.80 -6.08 -0.20
C TYR A 271 17.10 -6.39 -0.96
N LYS A 272 17.85 -7.39 -0.49
CA LYS A 272 19.09 -7.84 -1.12
C LYS A 272 18.89 -8.31 -2.57
N LYS A 273 17.80 -9.00 -2.84
CA LYS A 273 17.44 -9.47 -4.19
C LYS A 273 17.32 -8.32 -5.20
N TYR A 274 16.72 -7.19 -4.80
CA TYR A 274 16.40 -6.08 -5.70
C TYR A 274 17.42 -4.95 -5.70
N PHE A 275 18.09 -4.70 -4.55
CA PHE A 275 18.94 -3.53 -4.34
C PHE A 275 20.38 -3.87 -3.93
N GLY A 276 20.69 -5.16 -3.77
CA GLY A 276 22.00 -5.57 -3.22
C GLY A 276 22.04 -5.49 -1.70
N GLU A 277 23.26 -5.49 -1.12
CA GLU A 277 23.41 -5.38 0.33
C GLU A 277 22.78 -4.06 0.82
N ALA A 278 21.96 -4.18 1.88
CA ALA A 278 21.39 -3.00 2.52
C ALA A 278 22.53 -2.09 3.02
N PRO A 279 22.43 -0.75 2.88
CA PRO A 279 23.35 0.14 3.57
C PRO A 279 23.32 -0.23 5.06
N ALA A 280 24.50 -0.38 5.67
CA ALA A 280 24.58 -0.63 7.12
C ALA A 280 23.71 0.41 7.81
N ALA A 281 22.75 -0.04 8.61
CA ALA A 281 21.89 0.86 9.36
C ALA A 281 22.78 1.89 10.04
N PRO A 282 22.48 3.21 9.93
CA PRO A 282 23.23 4.20 10.67
C PRO A 282 23.14 3.76 12.13
N ALA A 283 24.31 3.56 12.77
CA ALA A 283 24.39 3.12 14.14
C ALA A 283 23.45 4.02 14.95
N ALA A 284 22.34 3.45 15.43
CA ALA A 284 21.39 4.17 16.24
C ALA A 284 22.23 4.88 17.31
N ALA A 285 22.10 6.19 17.39
CA ALA A 285 22.73 6.98 18.40
C ALA A 285 22.27 6.45 19.78
N ALA A 286 23.01 5.50 20.28
CA ALA A 286 22.97 5.06 21.66
C ALA A 286 23.60 6.20 22.49
N SER A 287 22.83 7.26 22.70
CA SER A 287 23.23 8.35 23.56
C SER A 287 22.02 8.95 24.24
N ALA A 288 22.10 8.93 25.53
CA ALA A 288 21.32 9.61 26.53
C ALA A 288 20.25 8.79 27.27
N ALA A 289 20.70 7.73 27.96
CA ALA A 289 20.07 7.37 29.21
C ALA A 289 21.20 7.19 30.24
N SER A 290 21.78 8.29 30.68
CA SER A 290 22.53 8.39 31.93
C SER A 290 22.69 9.88 32.27
N ASN A 291 21.75 10.39 33.01
CA ASN A 291 21.87 11.26 34.18
C ASN A 291 20.52 11.44 34.83
#